data_df4a2e70121a6e802619be6764b1b21a
#
_entry.id   df4a2e70121a6e802619be6764b1b21a
#
_cell.length_a   1.000
_cell.length_b   1.000
_cell.length_c   1.000
_cell.angle_alpha   90.00
_cell.angle_beta   90.00
_cell.angle_gamma   90.00
#
_symmetry.space_group_name_H-M   'P 1'
#
loop_
_entity.id
_entity.type
_entity.pdbx_description
1 polymer ?
#
loop_
_entity_poly.entity_id
_entity_poly.type
_entity_poly.pdbx_seq_one_letter_code
_entity_poly.pdbx_strand_id
1 'polypeptide(L)'
;MKYDGIIFDLDGTLWDAVEEGRLVLLEYLKTQPDVTHLPTKEEYAGVMGLGMDDLAEKLFPYLSYERRMQIFNENFKLECEYLAEHGAKLYPHMHETLKKLSETHTLCIVSNCDNGYIQAFL
;
A
#
# COMPACT_ATOMS: atom_id res chain seq x y z
N MET A 1 0.31 -19.06 -27.83
CA MET A 1 -0.99 -18.76 -27.23
C MET A 1 -1.11 -17.25 -27.05
N LYS A 2 -2.23 -16.69 -27.43
CA LYS A 2 -2.48 -15.24 -27.28
C LYS A 2 -3.46 -15.00 -26.15
N TYR A 3 -3.20 -13.97 -25.38
CA TYR A 3 -4.08 -13.50 -24.31
C TYR A 3 -4.65 -12.14 -24.68
N ASP A 4 -5.91 -11.88 -24.37
CA ASP A 4 -6.57 -10.60 -24.66
C ASP A 4 -6.36 -9.58 -23.55
N GLY A 5 -6.10 -10.04 -22.34
CA GLY A 5 -5.91 -9.19 -21.19
C GLY A 5 -4.80 -9.68 -20.26
N ILE A 6 -4.28 -8.75 -19.46
CA ILE A 6 -3.26 -9.01 -18.45
C ILE A 6 -3.73 -8.40 -17.13
N ILE A 7 -3.66 -9.20 -16.06
CA ILE A 7 -3.97 -8.76 -14.71
C ILE A 7 -2.66 -8.61 -13.95
N PHE A 8 -2.42 -7.43 -13.40
CA PHE A 8 -1.24 -7.12 -12.59
C PHE A 8 -1.60 -7.05 -11.12
N ASP A 9 -0.71 -7.52 -10.27
CA ASP A 9 -0.64 -7.10 -8.89
C ASP A 9 0.03 -5.71 -8.82
N LEU A 10 -0.18 -4.97 -7.75
CA LEU A 10 0.37 -3.62 -7.62
C LEU A 10 1.63 -3.60 -6.76
N ASP A 11 1.50 -3.84 -5.45
CA ASP A 11 2.63 -3.76 -4.53
C ASP A 11 3.64 -4.89 -4.76
N GLY A 12 4.90 -4.52 -4.93
CA GLY A 12 5.97 -5.48 -5.22
C GLY A 12 6.00 -5.95 -6.67
N THR A 13 5.10 -5.47 -7.53
CA THR A 13 5.03 -5.84 -8.95
C THR A 13 5.16 -4.62 -9.85
N LEU A 14 4.27 -3.65 -9.72
CA LEU A 14 4.30 -2.42 -10.52
C LEU A 14 5.09 -1.31 -9.83
N TRP A 15 4.94 -1.19 -8.53
CA TRP A 15 5.71 -0.23 -7.74
C TRP A 15 6.11 -0.79 -6.38
N ASP A 16 7.05 -0.10 -5.73
CA ASP A 16 7.45 -0.36 -4.36
C ASP A 16 7.07 0.86 -3.51
N ALA A 17 6.01 0.71 -2.72
CA ALA A 17 5.49 1.75 -1.83
C ALA A 17 5.74 1.45 -0.34
N VAL A 18 6.58 0.47 -0.02
CA VAL A 18 6.81 0.04 1.36
C VAL A 18 7.38 1.18 2.20
N GLU A 19 8.40 1.86 1.72
CA GLU A 19 9.05 2.93 2.49
C GLU A 19 8.14 4.15 2.61
N GLU A 20 7.46 4.54 1.54
CA GLU A 20 6.53 5.66 1.56
C GLU A 20 5.39 5.42 2.54
N GLY A 21 4.76 4.24 2.48
CA GLY A 21 3.68 3.88 3.40
C GLY A 21 4.15 3.86 4.85
N ARG A 22 5.34 3.33 5.10
CA ARG A 22 5.93 3.31 6.43
C ARG A 22 6.18 4.73 6.96
N LEU A 23 6.74 5.62 6.15
CA LEU A 23 7.00 7.00 6.56
C LEU A 23 5.71 7.75 6.89
N VAL A 24 4.68 7.60 6.08
CA VAL A 24 3.36 8.21 6.35
C VAL A 24 2.79 7.67 7.67
N LEU A 25 2.85 6.36 7.87
CA LEU A 25 2.37 5.75 9.11
C LEU A 25 3.13 6.26 10.33
N LEU A 26 4.45 6.32 10.26
CA LEU A 26 5.27 6.79 11.39
C LEU A 26 4.96 8.24 11.76
N GLU A 27 4.81 9.13 10.79
CA GLU A 27 4.47 10.54 11.07
C GLU A 27 3.10 10.65 11.74
N TYR A 28 2.12 9.87 11.28
CA TYR A 28 0.80 9.84 11.90
C TYR A 28 0.87 9.28 13.33
N LEU A 29 1.57 8.17 13.54
CA LEU A 29 1.65 7.51 14.85
C LEU A 29 2.33 8.38 15.91
N LYS A 30 3.26 9.22 15.53
CA LYS A 30 3.91 10.16 16.46
C LYS A 30 2.91 11.12 17.12
N THR A 31 1.77 11.35 16.50
CA THR A 31 0.70 12.20 17.05
C THR A 31 -0.28 11.44 17.95
N GLN A 32 -0.14 10.12 18.08
CA GLN A 32 -1.08 9.27 18.81
C GLN A 32 -0.49 8.86 20.17
N PRO A 33 -1.04 9.38 21.30
CA PRO A 33 -0.42 9.18 22.61
C PRO A 33 -0.49 7.74 23.14
N ASP A 34 -1.41 6.93 22.66
CA ASP A 34 -1.56 5.53 23.06
C ASP A 34 -0.69 4.55 22.27
N VAL A 35 0.03 5.03 21.27
CA VAL A 35 0.99 4.22 20.51
C VAL A 35 2.33 4.27 21.23
N THR A 36 2.73 3.15 21.82
CA THR A 36 3.94 3.04 22.62
C THR A 36 5.15 2.47 21.88
N HIS A 37 4.92 1.88 20.72
CA HIS A 37 5.97 1.32 19.86
C HIS A 37 5.75 1.71 18.42
N LEU A 38 6.75 2.34 17.80
CA LEU A 38 6.74 2.66 16.38
C LEU A 38 7.30 1.48 15.59
N PRO A 39 6.57 0.96 14.58
CA PRO A 39 7.03 -0.17 13.80
C PRO A 39 8.39 0.08 13.14
N THR A 40 9.29 -0.87 13.26
CA THR A 40 10.56 -0.85 12.55
C THR A 40 10.34 -1.14 11.07
N LYS A 41 11.36 -0.91 10.26
CA LYS A 41 11.32 -1.21 8.83
C LYS A 41 11.04 -2.70 8.59
N GLU A 42 11.67 -3.56 9.37
CA GLU A 42 11.51 -5.02 9.29
C GLU A 42 10.12 -5.46 9.71
N GLU A 43 9.60 -4.90 10.79
CA GLU A 43 8.24 -5.20 11.26
C GLU A 43 7.19 -4.79 10.23
N TYR A 44 7.33 -3.60 9.68
CA TYR A 44 6.41 -3.11 8.65
C TYR A 44 6.47 -3.96 7.38
N ALA A 45 7.66 -4.25 6.90
CA ALA A 45 7.84 -5.10 5.72
C ALA A 45 7.28 -6.51 5.92
N GLY A 46 7.39 -7.04 7.13
CA GLY A 46 6.92 -8.39 7.48
C GLY A 46 5.40 -8.54 7.46
N VAL A 47 4.64 -7.44 7.48
CA VAL A 47 3.16 -7.49 7.43
C VAL A 47 2.59 -7.08 6.08
N MET A 48 3.43 -6.71 5.13
CA MET A 48 2.98 -6.39 3.78
C MET A 48 2.32 -7.60 3.11
N GLY A 49 1.22 -7.37 2.41
CA GLY A 49 0.43 -8.41 1.77
C GLY A 49 -0.65 -9.03 2.64
N LEU A 50 -0.66 -8.75 3.95
CA LEU A 50 -1.72 -9.18 4.85
C LEU A 50 -2.97 -8.31 4.69
N GLY A 51 -4.14 -8.86 5.03
CA GLY A 51 -5.35 -8.07 5.16
C GLY A 51 -5.24 -7.09 6.33
N MET A 52 -6.08 -6.05 6.30
CA MET A 52 -6.03 -4.95 7.27
C MET A 52 -6.10 -5.43 8.73
N ASP A 53 -7.00 -6.38 9.04
CA ASP A 53 -7.19 -6.87 10.41
C ASP A 53 -5.93 -7.55 10.94
N ASP A 54 -5.34 -8.45 10.15
CA ASP A 54 -4.14 -9.20 10.53
C ASP A 54 -2.92 -8.29 10.67
N LEU A 55 -2.78 -7.35 9.75
CA LEU A 55 -1.72 -6.35 9.77
C LEU A 55 -1.80 -5.51 11.04
N ALA A 56 -2.98 -5.01 11.35
CA ALA A 56 -3.21 -4.17 12.52
C ALA A 56 -2.96 -4.92 13.83
N GLU A 57 -3.38 -6.17 13.93
CA GLU A 57 -3.16 -7.00 15.10
C GLU A 57 -1.66 -7.27 15.33
N LYS A 58 -0.92 -7.53 14.27
CA LYS A 58 0.53 -7.79 14.37
C LYS A 58 1.32 -6.54 14.77
N LEU A 59 0.97 -5.38 14.25
CA LEU A 59 1.68 -4.14 14.56
C LEU A 59 1.29 -3.55 15.92
N PHE A 60 0.02 -3.69 16.32
CA PHE A 60 -0.51 -3.07 17.54
C PHE A 60 -1.32 -4.06 18.38
N PRO A 61 -0.69 -5.16 18.86
CA PRO A 61 -1.42 -6.16 19.63
C PRO A 61 -1.94 -5.63 20.98
N TYR A 62 -1.36 -4.53 21.48
CA TYR A 62 -1.73 -3.90 22.75
C TYR A 62 -2.90 -2.92 22.65
N LEU A 63 -3.40 -2.64 21.44
CA LEU A 63 -4.56 -1.76 21.23
C LEU A 63 -5.84 -2.58 21.02
N SER A 64 -7.00 -1.99 21.32
CA SER A 64 -8.28 -2.61 21.02
C SER A 64 -8.52 -2.70 19.51
N TYR A 65 -9.43 -3.59 19.11
CA TYR A 65 -9.81 -3.72 17.70
C TYR A 65 -10.32 -2.40 17.11
N GLU A 66 -11.22 -1.73 17.83
CA GLU A 66 -11.78 -0.45 17.38
C GLU A 66 -10.71 0.62 17.21
N ARG A 67 -9.75 0.67 18.13
CA ARG A 67 -8.67 1.64 18.07
C ARG A 67 -7.73 1.35 16.90
N ARG A 68 -7.41 0.08 16.68
CA ARG A 68 -6.62 -0.33 15.52
C ARG A 68 -7.26 0.08 14.21
N MET A 69 -8.56 -0.17 14.07
CA MET A 69 -9.31 0.20 12.86
C MET A 69 -9.36 1.71 12.65
N GLN A 70 -9.55 2.47 13.73
CA GLN A 70 -9.52 3.93 13.64
C GLN A 70 -8.18 4.44 13.14
N ILE A 71 -7.08 3.95 13.72
CA ILE A 71 -5.72 4.33 13.31
C ILE A 71 -5.50 4.04 11.82
N PHE A 72 -5.82 2.84 11.39
CA PHE A 72 -5.54 2.46 10.00
C PHE A 72 -6.48 3.13 9.00
N ASN A 73 -7.73 3.38 9.36
CA ASN A 73 -8.64 4.14 8.49
C ASN A 73 -8.17 5.58 8.29
N GLU A 74 -7.72 6.24 9.35
CA GLU A 74 -7.18 7.59 9.26
C GLU A 74 -5.86 7.62 8.50
N ASN A 75 -4.95 6.69 8.81
CA ASN A 75 -3.67 6.56 8.13
C ASN A 75 -3.83 6.25 6.64
N PHE A 76 -4.77 5.38 6.30
CA PHE A 76 -5.01 4.99 4.90
C PHE A 76 -5.36 6.19 4.03
N LYS A 77 -6.17 7.11 4.55
CA LYS A 77 -6.48 8.35 3.83
C LYS A 77 -5.23 9.17 3.57
N LEU A 78 -4.39 9.32 4.59
CA LEU A 78 -3.13 10.07 4.46
C LEU A 78 -2.17 9.40 3.47
N GLU A 79 -2.09 8.08 3.51
CA GLU A 79 -1.26 7.31 2.59
C GLU A 79 -1.72 7.47 1.14
N CYS A 80 -3.01 7.35 0.88
CA CYS A 80 -3.57 7.53 -0.46
C CYS A 80 -3.31 8.96 -0.98
N GLU A 81 -3.49 9.97 -0.15
CA GLU A 81 -3.21 11.36 -0.49
C GLU A 81 -1.73 11.56 -0.82
N TYR A 82 -0.84 11.04 0.01
CA TYR A 82 0.59 11.13 -0.21
C TYR A 82 1.02 10.45 -1.51
N LEU A 83 0.56 9.22 -1.74
CA LEU A 83 0.91 8.47 -2.95
C LEU A 83 0.33 9.08 -4.22
N ALA A 84 -0.86 9.65 -4.15
CA ALA A 84 -1.46 10.35 -5.30
C ALA A 84 -0.68 11.61 -5.67
N GLU A 85 -0.11 12.30 -4.68
CA GLU A 85 0.68 13.53 -4.88
C GLU A 85 2.13 13.26 -5.26
N HIS A 86 2.78 12.33 -4.56
CA HIS A 86 4.22 12.07 -4.69
C HIS A 86 4.54 10.79 -5.47
N GLY A 87 3.61 9.85 -5.55
CA GLY A 87 3.85 8.53 -6.13
C GLY A 87 4.73 7.66 -5.23
N ALA A 88 5.08 6.51 -5.76
CA ALA A 88 6.03 5.58 -5.16
C ALA A 88 7.06 5.17 -6.22
N LYS A 89 8.05 4.38 -5.81
CA LYS A 89 9.11 3.97 -6.73
C LYS A 89 8.59 2.90 -7.69
N LEU A 90 8.48 3.25 -8.98
CA LEU A 90 8.19 2.27 -10.02
C LEU A 90 9.41 1.38 -10.26
N TYR A 91 9.17 0.10 -10.55
CA TYR A 91 10.24 -0.78 -11.00
C TYR A 91 10.76 -0.36 -12.36
N PRO A 92 12.02 -0.68 -12.70
CA PRO A 92 12.63 -0.25 -13.96
C PRO A 92 11.78 -0.63 -15.20
N HIS A 93 11.69 0.31 -16.13
CA HIS A 93 10.98 0.15 -17.40
C HIS A 93 9.46 -0.07 -17.28
N MET A 94 8.87 0.15 -16.11
CA MET A 94 7.46 -0.16 -15.87
C MET A 94 6.53 0.68 -16.75
N HIS A 95 6.74 1.99 -16.79
CA HIS A 95 5.90 2.88 -17.60
C HIS A 95 5.93 2.50 -19.09
N GLU A 96 7.11 2.27 -19.63
CA GLU A 96 7.30 1.89 -21.03
C GLU A 96 6.66 0.55 -21.36
N THR A 97 6.82 -0.42 -20.46
CA THR A 97 6.27 -1.77 -20.61
C THR A 97 4.73 -1.73 -20.61
N LEU A 98 4.13 -1.02 -19.65
CA LEU A 98 2.66 -0.89 -19.57
C LEU A 98 2.12 -0.19 -20.81
N LYS A 99 2.76 0.86 -21.26
CA LYS A 99 2.35 1.58 -22.47
C LYS A 99 2.36 0.67 -23.70
N LYS A 100 3.43 -0.09 -23.87
CA LYS A 100 3.56 -1.01 -25.00
C LYS A 100 2.53 -2.14 -24.95
N LEU A 101 2.32 -2.73 -23.76
CA LEU A 101 1.32 -3.79 -23.59
C LEU A 101 -0.11 -3.28 -23.82
N SER A 102 -0.40 -2.05 -23.44
CA SER A 102 -1.73 -1.45 -23.62
C SER A 102 -2.14 -1.30 -25.08
N GLU A 103 -1.19 -1.30 -26.01
CA GLU A 103 -1.47 -1.22 -27.44
C GLU A 103 -2.10 -2.51 -27.98
N THR A 104 -1.86 -3.64 -27.34
CA THR A 104 -2.29 -4.97 -27.81
C THR A 104 -3.15 -5.73 -26.79
N HIS A 105 -3.21 -5.30 -25.53
CA HIS A 105 -3.92 -5.99 -24.45
C HIS A 105 -4.72 -5.01 -23.61
N THR A 106 -5.80 -5.50 -23.01
CA THR A 106 -6.48 -4.80 -21.94
C THR A 106 -5.72 -5.05 -20.64
N LEU A 107 -5.37 -3.98 -19.91
CA LEU A 107 -4.61 -4.08 -18.67
C LEU A 107 -5.52 -3.82 -17.46
N CYS A 108 -5.38 -4.64 -16.43
CA CYS A 108 -6.14 -4.53 -15.19
C CYS A 108 -5.20 -4.65 -13.99
N ILE A 109 -5.57 -4.04 -12.88
CA ILE A 109 -4.89 -4.19 -11.59
C ILE A 109 -5.84 -4.86 -10.62
N VAL A 110 -5.37 -5.92 -9.95
CA VAL A 110 -6.06 -6.55 -8.84
C VAL A 110 -5.10 -6.60 -7.67
N SER A 111 -5.49 -6.01 -6.54
CA SER A 111 -4.62 -5.90 -5.37
C SER A 111 -5.43 -6.16 -4.10
N ASN A 112 -4.77 -6.75 -3.10
CA ASN A 112 -5.32 -6.94 -1.76
C ASN A 112 -5.15 -5.64 -0.95
N CYS A 113 -5.92 -4.62 -1.30
CA CYS A 113 -5.87 -3.31 -0.67
C CYS A 113 -7.27 -2.72 -0.51
N ASP A 114 -7.38 -1.67 0.27
CA ASP A 114 -8.64 -0.95 0.46
C ASP A 114 -8.97 -0.05 -0.73
N ASN A 115 -10.23 0.37 -0.79
CA ASN A 115 -10.73 1.24 -1.85
C ASN A 115 -10.01 2.60 -1.84
N GLY A 116 -9.56 3.02 -2.99
CA GLY A 116 -8.83 4.28 -3.18
C GLY A 116 -7.32 4.11 -3.41
N TYR A 117 -6.74 2.96 -3.00
CA TYR A 117 -5.30 2.73 -3.12
C TYR A 117 -4.85 2.58 -4.57
N ILE A 118 -5.58 1.79 -5.35
CA ILE A 118 -5.27 1.60 -6.78
C ILE A 118 -5.41 2.92 -7.52
N GLN A 119 -6.41 3.73 -7.18
CA GLN A 119 -6.62 5.04 -7.78
C GLN A 119 -5.43 5.98 -7.55
N ALA A 120 -4.74 5.86 -6.43
CA ALA A 120 -3.53 6.64 -6.16
C ALA A 120 -2.40 6.31 -7.15
N PHE A 121 -2.31 5.06 -7.61
CA PHE A 121 -1.35 4.65 -8.65
C PHE A 121 -1.72 5.22 -10.03
N LEU A 122 -2.99 5.24 -10.35
CA LEU A 122 -3.47 5.72 -11.64
C LEU A 122 -3.35 7.24 -11.74
#